data_930cd05fd4faa45775a8dabb81b87b04
#
_entry.id   930cd05fd4faa45775a8dabb81b87b04
#
_cell.length_a   1.000
_cell.length_b   1.000
_cell.length_c   1.000
_cell.angle_alpha   90.00
_cell.angle_beta   90.00
_cell.angle_gamma   90.00
#
_symmetry.space_group_name_H-M   'P 1'
#
loop_
_entity.id
_entity.type
_entity.pdbx_description
1 polymer ?
#
loop_
_entity_poly.entity_id
_entity_poly.type
_entity_poly.pdbx_seq_one_letter_code
_entity_poly.pdbx_strand_id
1 'polypeptide(L)'
;MSKKSNKVKFGLKNCHYAKATFDEDGSVTYAKPVRIPGAVSLSMDANGEIEPFYADNIAYYVVNNNSGYEGDLEIALIPESFLTDIMHEELDGNGVLAENANVELEHFAFLFEFDGDQRHIRHVPYNCVASRPSIEGETNEDSKEVKTDTLNLQATPLANGYVKAKTGTNTTR
;
A
#
# COMPACT_ATOMS: atom_id res chain seq x y z
N MET A 1 -29.81 -5.47 -17.34
CA MET A 1 -29.02 -4.28 -17.76
C MET A 1 -27.54 -4.63 -17.75
N SER A 2 -26.88 -4.50 -18.87
CA SER A 2 -25.43 -4.70 -18.95
C SER A 2 -24.73 -3.60 -18.11
N LYS A 3 -23.97 -4.01 -17.08
CA LYS A 3 -23.11 -3.07 -16.35
C LYS A 3 -22.07 -2.53 -17.32
N LYS A 4 -22.03 -1.22 -17.51
CA LYS A 4 -21.01 -0.58 -18.36
C LYS A 4 -19.62 -0.98 -17.85
N SER A 5 -18.74 -1.35 -18.77
CA SER A 5 -17.35 -1.65 -18.43
C SER A 5 -16.56 -0.35 -18.18
N ASN A 6 -15.67 -0.38 -17.20
CA ASN A 6 -14.76 0.73 -16.99
C ASN A 6 -13.85 0.89 -18.21
N LYS A 7 -13.76 2.10 -18.74
CA LYS A 7 -12.84 2.44 -19.83
C LYS A 7 -11.57 3.12 -19.33
N VAL A 8 -11.67 3.81 -18.20
CA VAL A 8 -10.58 4.59 -17.59
C VAL A 8 -10.68 4.51 -16.07
N LYS A 9 -9.58 4.76 -15.39
CA LYS A 9 -9.51 4.93 -13.93
C LYS A 9 -8.82 6.25 -13.62
N PHE A 10 -9.31 6.98 -12.64
CA PHE A 10 -8.72 8.22 -12.14
C PHE A 10 -9.15 8.46 -10.70
N GLY A 11 -8.42 9.30 -9.99
CA GLY A 11 -8.74 9.66 -8.63
C GLY A 11 -8.61 8.50 -7.64
N LEU A 12 -7.68 8.61 -6.72
CA LEU A 12 -7.51 7.68 -5.61
C LEU A 12 -8.46 8.05 -4.48
N LYS A 13 -9.18 7.09 -3.91
CA LYS A 13 -10.08 7.34 -2.79
C LYS A 13 -10.22 6.15 -1.85
N ASN A 14 -10.84 6.41 -0.71
CA ASN A 14 -11.17 5.40 0.31
C ASN A 14 -9.97 4.55 0.74
N CYS A 15 -8.80 5.19 0.88
CA CYS A 15 -7.62 4.52 1.39
C CYS A 15 -7.78 4.16 2.85
N HIS A 16 -7.44 2.91 3.18
CA HIS A 16 -7.44 2.37 4.53
C HIS A 16 -6.20 1.51 4.74
N TYR A 17 -5.79 1.37 5.97
CA TYR A 17 -4.82 0.35 6.36
C TYR A 17 -5.43 -0.57 7.41
N ALA A 18 -5.01 -1.81 7.42
CA ALA A 18 -5.38 -2.79 8.44
C ALA A 18 -4.10 -3.47 8.94
N LYS A 19 -3.78 -3.27 10.20
CA LYS A 19 -2.61 -3.88 10.83
C LYS A 19 -2.66 -5.39 10.70
N ALA A 20 -1.58 -6.00 10.23
CA ALA A 20 -1.43 -7.44 10.09
C ALA A 20 -0.70 -8.02 11.31
N THR A 21 -1.19 -9.12 11.82
CA THR A 21 -0.54 -9.91 12.86
C THR A 21 -0.29 -11.31 12.31
N PHE A 22 0.96 -11.77 12.39
CA PHE A 22 1.36 -13.10 11.93
C PHE A 22 1.44 -14.06 13.11
N ASP A 23 0.84 -15.23 12.94
CA ASP A 23 0.93 -16.33 13.90
C ASP A 23 2.15 -17.22 13.61
N GLU A 24 2.54 -18.05 14.56
CA GLU A 24 3.70 -18.93 14.43
C GLU A 24 3.58 -19.94 13.26
N ASP A 25 2.38 -20.26 12.84
CA ASP A 25 2.09 -21.13 11.70
C ASP A 25 2.15 -20.41 10.34
N GLY A 26 2.43 -19.10 10.33
CA GLY A 26 2.46 -18.26 9.14
C GLY A 26 1.09 -17.73 8.69
N SER A 27 0.02 -18.01 9.44
CA SER A 27 -1.27 -17.40 9.18
C SER A 27 -1.27 -15.92 9.55
N VAL A 28 -2.13 -15.13 8.90
CA VAL A 28 -2.22 -13.68 9.11
C VAL A 28 -3.62 -13.30 9.54
N THR A 29 -3.70 -12.47 10.57
CA THR A 29 -4.94 -11.87 11.07
C THR A 29 -4.88 -10.36 10.89
N TYR A 30 -5.96 -9.75 10.41
CA TYR A 30 -6.03 -8.31 10.19
C TYR A 30 -6.92 -7.64 11.23
N ALA A 31 -6.45 -6.52 11.75
CA ALA A 31 -7.24 -5.64 12.59
C ALA A 31 -8.32 -4.92 11.76
N LYS A 32 -9.22 -4.23 12.43
CA LYS A 32 -10.23 -3.41 11.76
C LYS A 32 -9.56 -2.34 10.89
N PRO A 33 -9.95 -2.17 9.61
CA PRO A 33 -9.40 -1.13 8.75
C PRO A 33 -9.61 0.27 9.32
N VAL A 34 -8.57 1.09 9.23
CA VAL A 34 -8.56 2.49 9.63
C VAL A 34 -8.37 3.36 8.40
N ARG A 35 -9.17 4.40 8.28
CA ARG A 35 -9.13 5.28 7.12
C ARG A 35 -7.86 6.14 7.10
N ILE A 36 -7.29 6.31 5.90
CA ILE A 36 -6.25 7.28 5.59
C ILE A 36 -6.89 8.41 4.78
N PRO A 37 -7.21 9.56 5.39
CA PRO A 37 -7.78 10.69 4.67
C PRO A 37 -6.71 11.43 3.87
N GLY A 38 -7.11 12.13 2.80
CA GLY A 38 -6.24 13.01 2.04
C GLY A 38 -5.25 12.31 1.10
N ALA A 39 -5.54 11.10 0.65
CA ALA A 39 -4.74 10.44 -0.37
C ALA A 39 -4.78 11.22 -1.69
N VAL A 40 -3.61 11.48 -2.25
CA VAL A 40 -3.41 12.26 -3.48
C VAL A 40 -3.10 11.35 -4.66
N SER A 41 -2.09 10.50 -4.52
CA SER A 41 -1.68 9.58 -5.59
C SER A 41 -1.07 8.29 -5.05
N LEU A 42 -1.16 7.25 -5.84
CA LEU A 42 -0.55 5.96 -5.57
C LEU A 42 0.12 5.45 -6.86
N SER A 43 1.38 5.07 -6.75
CA SER A 43 2.12 4.39 -7.78
C SER A 43 2.74 3.13 -7.21
N MET A 44 2.41 1.97 -7.77
CA MET A 44 2.95 0.67 -7.35
C MET A 44 3.42 -0.09 -8.58
N ASP A 45 4.72 -0.32 -8.65
CA ASP A 45 5.37 -1.06 -9.73
C ASP A 45 5.58 -2.52 -9.33
N ALA A 46 5.38 -3.42 -10.29
CA ALA A 46 5.60 -4.83 -10.08
C ALA A 46 7.10 -5.15 -9.95
N ASN A 47 7.46 -5.88 -8.90
CA ASN A 47 8.80 -6.40 -8.68
C ASN A 47 8.88 -7.88 -9.07
N GLY A 48 10.02 -8.26 -9.59
CA GLY A 48 10.34 -9.61 -10.05
C GLY A 48 10.64 -9.63 -11.54
N GLU A 49 11.59 -10.46 -11.90
CA GLU A 49 12.07 -10.59 -13.27
C GLU A 49 11.63 -11.93 -13.87
N ILE A 50 11.47 -11.93 -15.19
CA ILE A 50 11.30 -13.15 -15.96
C ILE A 50 12.68 -13.62 -16.37
N GLU A 51 13.12 -14.77 -15.85
CA GLU A 51 14.41 -15.34 -16.18
C GLU A 51 14.22 -16.50 -17.18
N PRO A 52 14.57 -16.33 -18.47
CA PRO A 52 14.55 -17.42 -19.43
C PRO A 52 15.79 -18.32 -19.26
N PHE A 53 15.57 -19.61 -19.21
CA PHE A 53 16.61 -20.62 -19.37
C PHE A 53 16.69 -21.03 -20.86
N TYR A 54 17.86 -20.87 -21.46
CA TYR A 54 18.07 -21.19 -22.86
C TYR A 54 18.70 -22.57 -23.03
N ALA A 55 18.10 -23.39 -23.88
CA ALA A 55 18.65 -24.64 -24.37
C ALA A 55 18.31 -24.78 -25.86
N ASP A 56 19.19 -25.41 -26.65
CA ASP A 56 19.05 -25.58 -28.11
C ASP A 56 18.79 -24.26 -28.86
N ASN A 57 19.39 -23.15 -28.41
CA ASN A 57 19.23 -21.79 -28.93
C ASN A 57 17.80 -21.22 -28.86
N ILE A 58 16.95 -21.77 -27.99
CA ILE A 58 15.61 -21.27 -27.73
C ILE A 58 15.41 -21.08 -26.24
N ALA A 59 14.44 -20.23 -25.84
CA ALA A 59 14.01 -20.13 -24.47
C ALA A 59 13.24 -21.43 -24.11
N TYR A 60 13.97 -22.38 -23.52
CA TYR A 60 13.45 -23.71 -23.20
C TYR A 60 12.54 -23.71 -21.96
N TYR A 61 12.86 -22.88 -20.99
CA TYR A 61 12.11 -22.72 -19.75
C TYR A 61 12.15 -21.26 -19.30
N VAL A 62 11.03 -20.75 -18.80
CA VAL A 62 10.93 -19.38 -18.31
C VAL A 62 10.50 -19.41 -16.86
N VAL A 63 11.32 -18.88 -15.96
CA VAL A 63 10.98 -18.68 -14.56
C VAL A 63 10.35 -17.31 -14.40
N ASN A 64 9.11 -17.30 -13.93
CA ASN A 64 8.44 -16.06 -13.55
C ASN A 64 8.57 -15.86 -12.03
N ASN A 65 9.31 -14.83 -11.65
CA ASN A 65 9.55 -14.48 -10.26
C ASN A 65 8.67 -13.29 -9.86
N ASN A 66 7.66 -13.51 -9.05
CA ASN A 66 6.82 -12.46 -8.50
C ASN A 66 7.28 -12.12 -7.09
N SER A 67 7.96 -10.98 -6.93
CA SER A 67 8.45 -10.47 -5.65
C SER A 67 7.53 -9.40 -5.04
N GLY A 68 6.32 -9.23 -5.60
CA GLY A 68 5.32 -8.26 -5.14
C GLY A 68 5.38 -6.93 -5.87
N TYR A 69 5.19 -5.86 -5.13
CA TYR A 69 5.11 -4.49 -5.65
C TYR A 69 5.87 -3.53 -4.76
N GLU A 70 6.36 -2.47 -5.35
CA GLU A 70 7.01 -1.36 -4.66
C GLU A 70 6.53 -0.03 -5.25
N GLY A 71 6.35 0.98 -4.42
CA GLY A 71 5.93 2.27 -4.91
C GLY A 71 5.69 3.29 -3.82
N ASP A 72 5.03 4.37 -4.19
CA ASP A 72 4.82 5.53 -3.34
C ASP A 72 3.33 5.86 -3.20
N LEU A 73 2.95 6.15 -1.97
CA LEU A 73 1.67 6.74 -1.61
C LEU A 73 1.89 8.19 -1.19
N GLU A 74 1.33 9.13 -1.94
CA GLU A 74 1.31 10.55 -1.59
C GLU A 74 0.02 10.88 -0.85
N ILE A 75 0.16 11.51 0.31
CA ILE A 75 -0.94 11.86 1.22
C ILE A 75 -0.80 13.32 1.62
N ALA A 76 -1.90 14.02 1.82
CA ALA A 76 -1.88 15.40 2.30
C ALA A 76 -1.16 15.54 3.66
N LEU A 77 -1.44 14.59 4.57
CA LEU A 77 -0.79 14.48 5.87
C LEU A 77 -0.91 13.03 6.37
N ILE A 78 0.17 12.46 6.87
CA ILE A 78 0.15 11.12 7.46
C ILE A 78 -0.64 11.15 8.78
N PRO A 79 -1.69 10.30 8.93
CA PRO A 79 -2.48 10.27 10.17
C PRO A 79 -1.64 9.83 11.37
N GLU A 80 -1.89 10.45 12.52
CA GLU A 80 -1.25 10.06 13.79
C GLU A 80 -1.49 8.58 14.12
N SER A 81 -2.69 8.05 13.85
CA SER A 81 -3.01 6.65 14.03
C SER A 81 -2.08 5.72 13.25
N PHE A 82 -1.70 6.08 12.03
CA PHE A 82 -0.74 5.32 11.23
C PHE A 82 0.66 5.33 11.85
N LEU A 83 1.10 6.47 12.36
CA LEU A 83 2.40 6.61 13.02
C LEU A 83 2.46 5.76 14.30
N THR A 84 1.41 5.73 15.09
CA THR A 84 1.37 4.93 16.32
C THR A 84 1.17 3.43 16.05
N ASP A 85 0.26 3.05 15.15
CA ASP A 85 -0.10 1.65 14.90
C ASP A 85 0.92 0.91 14.06
N ILE A 86 1.47 1.55 13.05
CA ILE A 86 2.35 0.93 12.05
C ILE A 86 3.81 1.29 12.27
N MET A 87 4.10 2.57 12.47
CA MET A 87 5.48 3.06 12.67
C MET A 87 5.97 2.91 14.11
N HIS A 88 5.08 2.53 15.04
CA HIS A 88 5.38 2.40 16.47
C HIS A 88 5.98 3.65 17.12
N GLU A 89 5.56 4.83 16.68
CA GLU A 89 5.86 6.04 17.41
C GLU A 89 5.15 6.02 18.77
N GLU A 90 5.88 6.38 19.80
CA GLU A 90 5.39 6.40 21.17
C GLU A 90 4.66 7.72 21.45
N LEU A 91 3.37 7.63 21.81
CA LEU A 91 2.57 8.77 22.24
C LEU A 91 2.62 8.86 23.77
N ASP A 92 3.19 9.94 24.28
CA ASP A 92 3.24 10.17 25.74
C ASP A 92 1.93 10.75 26.29
N GLY A 93 1.87 10.87 27.62
CA GLY A 93 0.69 11.44 28.30
C GLY A 93 0.44 12.93 28.02
N ASN A 94 1.37 13.62 27.39
CA ASN A 94 1.27 15.02 27.00
C ASN A 94 0.92 15.20 25.50
N GLY A 95 0.74 14.12 24.77
CA GLY A 95 0.44 14.14 23.34
C GLY A 95 1.67 14.33 22.44
N VAL A 96 2.87 14.02 22.93
CA VAL A 96 4.11 14.07 22.15
C VAL A 96 4.38 12.70 21.53
N LEU A 97 4.60 12.70 20.22
CA LEU A 97 5.03 11.52 19.47
C LEU A 97 6.55 11.46 19.43
N ALA A 98 7.11 10.33 19.83
CA ALA A 98 8.55 10.06 19.82
C ALA A 98 8.86 8.85 18.92
N GLU A 99 9.80 9.02 18.00
CA GLU A 99 10.32 7.93 17.18
C GLU A 99 11.47 7.22 17.91
N ASN A 100 11.40 5.89 17.97
CA ASN A 100 12.44 5.04 18.55
C ASN A 100 13.05 4.15 17.46
N ALA A 101 14.36 4.23 17.29
CA ALA A 101 15.10 3.48 16.26
C ALA A 101 15.14 1.95 16.50
N ASN A 102 14.82 1.50 17.71
CA ASN A 102 14.91 0.08 18.11
C ASN A 102 13.58 -0.67 17.95
N VAL A 103 12.52 -0.03 17.47
CA VAL A 103 11.23 -0.69 17.22
C VAL A 103 11.19 -1.30 15.84
N GLU A 104 10.48 -2.41 15.71
CA GLU A 104 10.14 -3.00 14.41
C GLU A 104 8.86 -2.36 13.89
N LEU A 105 8.85 -2.07 12.59
CA LEU A 105 7.67 -1.56 11.92
C LEU A 105 6.66 -2.70 11.68
N GLU A 106 5.39 -2.38 11.80
CA GLU A 106 4.31 -3.35 11.59
C GLU A 106 3.99 -3.51 10.11
N HIS A 107 3.60 -4.72 9.75
CA HIS A 107 3.01 -5.01 8.46
C HIS A 107 1.52 -4.66 8.46
N PHE A 108 0.98 -4.34 7.30
CA PHE A 108 -0.43 -3.99 7.15
C PHE A 108 -0.95 -4.36 5.76
N ALA A 109 -2.25 -4.53 5.65
CA ALA A 109 -2.95 -4.55 4.38
C ALA A 109 -3.33 -3.12 3.99
N PHE A 110 -3.14 -2.77 2.72
CA PHE A 110 -3.51 -1.47 2.19
C PHE A 110 -4.73 -1.60 1.29
N LEU A 111 -5.79 -0.87 1.59
CA LEU A 111 -7.06 -0.95 0.87
C LEU A 111 -7.34 0.38 0.17
N PHE A 112 -7.70 0.32 -1.10
CA PHE A 112 -8.01 1.52 -1.86
C PHE A 112 -8.94 1.25 -3.04
N GLU A 113 -9.52 2.31 -3.58
CA GLU A 113 -10.30 2.28 -4.82
C GLU A 113 -10.03 3.54 -5.65
N PHE A 114 -10.44 3.51 -6.91
CA PHE A 114 -10.35 4.64 -7.82
C PHE A 114 -11.71 5.30 -8.03
N ASP A 115 -11.78 6.64 -8.01
CA ASP A 115 -13.02 7.39 -8.09
C ASP A 115 -13.74 7.25 -9.43
N GLY A 116 -12.99 7.22 -10.54
CA GLY A 116 -13.53 7.03 -11.88
C GLY A 116 -14.06 5.64 -12.19
N ASP A 117 -14.03 4.74 -11.22
CA ASP A 117 -14.47 3.37 -11.37
C ASP A 117 -15.97 3.24 -11.08
N GLN A 118 -16.78 3.05 -12.14
CA GLN A 118 -18.23 2.87 -12.03
C GLN A 118 -18.63 1.59 -11.29
N ARG A 119 -17.71 0.64 -11.14
CA ARG A 119 -17.94 -0.63 -10.46
C ARG A 119 -17.42 -0.65 -9.03
N HIS A 120 -16.76 0.42 -8.61
CA HIS A 120 -16.14 0.53 -7.29
C HIS A 120 -15.23 -0.67 -6.97
N ILE A 121 -14.32 -1.00 -7.90
CA ILE A 121 -13.35 -2.06 -7.72
C ILE A 121 -12.43 -1.68 -6.57
N ARG A 122 -12.40 -2.54 -5.56
CA ARG A 122 -11.54 -2.40 -4.38
C ARG A 122 -10.28 -3.24 -4.57
N HIS A 123 -9.17 -2.67 -4.20
CA HIS A 123 -7.86 -3.30 -4.27
C HIS A 123 -7.30 -3.47 -2.87
N VAL A 124 -6.62 -4.60 -2.63
CA VAL A 124 -5.95 -4.88 -1.37
C VAL A 124 -4.67 -5.67 -1.59
N PRO A 125 -3.48 -5.04 -1.52
CA PRO A 125 -2.24 -5.72 -1.21
C PRO A 125 -2.28 -6.22 0.25
N TYR A 126 -1.93 -7.48 0.45
CA TYR A 126 -2.13 -8.15 1.75
C TYR A 126 -1.03 -7.87 2.76
N ASN A 127 0.20 -7.70 2.30
CA ASN A 127 1.37 -7.62 3.16
C ASN A 127 2.26 -6.46 2.77
N CYS A 128 1.90 -5.28 3.25
CA CYS A 128 2.64 -4.06 2.99
C CYS A 128 3.54 -3.69 4.17
N VAL A 129 4.67 -3.09 3.84
CA VAL A 129 5.57 -2.41 4.77
C VAL A 129 5.78 -1.00 4.25
N ALA A 130 5.81 -0.02 5.13
CA ALA A 130 6.11 1.36 4.79
C ALA A 130 7.48 1.75 5.34
N SER A 131 8.25 2.50 4.55
CA SER A 131 9.45 3.15 5.07
C SER A 131 9.09 4.42 5.83
N ARG A 132 9.98 4.86 6.72
CA ARG A 132 9.79 6.10 7.47
C ARG A 132 9.68 7.29 6.51
N PRO A 133 8.71 8.20 6.71
CA PRO A 133 8.57 9.37 5.87
C PRO A 133 9.72 10.36 6.08
N SER A 134 10.06 11.11 5.04
CA SER A 134 10.96 12.26 5.16
C SER A 134 10.26 13.44 5.85
N ILE A 135 11.06 14.34 6.42
CA ILE A 135 10.58 15.61 6.98
C ILE A 135 11.00 16.71 6.03
N GLU A 136 10.02 17.38 5.43
CA GLU A 136 10.25 18.43 4.45
C GLU A 136 9.43 19.67 4.82
N GLY A 137 10.00 20.85 4.58
CA GLY A 137 9.31 22.11 4.77
C GLY A 137 9.98 23.22 3.98
N GLU A 138 9.18 24.15 3.49
CA GLU A 138 9.64 25.33 2.75
C GLU A 138 8.96 26.59 3.30
N THR A 139 9.66 27.71 3.20
CA THR A 139 9.07 29.01 3.49
C THR A 139 8.09 29.42 2.39
N ASN A 140 6.92 29.90 2.76
CA ASN A 140 5.97 30.45 1.79
C ASN A 140 6.55 31.71 1.15
N GLU A 141 6.57 31.71 -0.18
CA GLU A 141 6.79 32.89 -1.00
C GLU A 141 5.43 33.51 -1.39
N ASP A 142 5.33 34.11 -2.57
CA ASP A 142 4.11 34.80 -3.03
C ASP A 142 2.91 33.86 -3.30
N SER A 143 3.16 32.56 -3.46
CA SER A 143 2.12 31.54 -3.61
C SER A 143 2.18 30.51 -2.48
N LYS A 144 1.01 30.15 -1.95
CA LYS A 144 0.90 29.04 -0.96
C LYS A 144 0.87 27.72 -1.70
N GLU A 145 1.97 26.99 -1.66
CA GLU A 145 2.00 25.60 -2.12
C GLU A 145 1.71 24.65 -0.96
N VAL A 146 0.79 23.72 -1.20
CA VAL A 146 0.51 22.65 -0.25
C VAL A 146 1.59 21.58 -0.41
N LYS A 147 2.33 21.32 0.67
CA LYS A 147 3.27 20.20 0.73
C LYS A 147 2.54 18.96 1.19
N THR A 148 2.89 17.85 0.61
CA THR A 148 2.33 16.53 0.89
C THR A 148 3.38 15.61 1.50
N ASP A 149 2.93 14.58 2.20
CA ASP A 149 3.80 13.52 2.71
C ASP A 149 3.81 12.33 1.74
N THR A 150 4.95 11.70 1.58
CA THR A 150 5.10 10.51 0.75
C THR A 150 5.57 9.33 1.59
N LEU A 151 4.84 8.22 1.51
CA LEU A 151 5.21 6.93 2.07
C LEU A 151 5.67 6.00 0.96
N ASN A 152 6.90 5.51 1.05
CA ASN A 152 7.34 4.39 0.22
C ASN A 152 6.75 3.09 0.78
N LEU A 153 6.04 2.36 -0.07
CA LEU A 153 5.38 1.11 0.26
C LEU A 153 6.00 -0.06 -0.49
N GLN A 154 6.16 -1.17 0.21
CA GLN A 154 6.50 -2.45 -0.40
C GLN A 154 5.43 -3.46 -0.05
N ALA A 155 4.87 -4.12 -1.06
CA ALA A 155 3.93 -5.21 -0.90
C ALA A 155 4.61 -6.53 -1.30
N THR A 156 4.80 -7.40 -0.33
CA THR A 156 5.47 -8.68 -0.51
C THR A 156 4.48 -9.85 -0.47
N PRO A 157 4.80 -11.01 -1.06
CA PRO A 157 3.95 -12.18 -0.96
C PRO A 157 3.78 -12.65 0.50
N LEU A 158 2.58 -13.13 0.83
CA LEU A 158 2.34 -13.91 2.06
C LEU A 158 2.98 -15.30 1.96
N ALA A 159 3.08 -16.00 3.07
CA ALA A 159 3.61 -17.38 3.13
C ALA A 159 2.85 -18.34 2.19
N ASN A 160 1.57 -18.12 1.96
CA ASN A 160 0.74 -18.89 1.00
C ASN A 160 0.88 -18.43 -0.46
N GLY A 161 1.74 -17.46 -0.75
CA GLY A 161 2.02 -16.94 -2.09
C GLY A 161 1.10 -15.82 -2.58
N TYR A 162 0.03 -15.48 -1.85
CA TYR A 162 -0.84 -14.38 -2.25
C TYR A 162 -0.18 -13.02 -2.02
N VAL A 163 -0.31 -12.11 -3.00
CA VAL A 163 0.25 -10.75 -2.96
C VAL A 163 -0.84 -9.72 -2.80
N LYS A 164 -1.84 -9.74 -3.66
CA LYS A 164 -2.96 -8.80 -3.66
C LYS A 164 -4.23 -9.45 -4.20
N ALA A 165 -5.36 -8.83 -3.85
CA ALA A 165 -6.63 -9.10 -4.49
C ALA A 165 -7.28 -7.81 -4.98
N LYS A 166 -8.21 -7.96 -5.89
CA LYS A 166 -9.15 -6.93 -6.29
C LYS A 166 -10.51 -7.55 -6.56
N THR A 167 -11.56 -6.80 -6.32
CA THR A 167 -12.90 -7.24 -6.70
C THR A 167 -13.00 -7.36 -8.21
N GLY A 168 -13.51 -8.47 -8.70
CA GLY A 168 -13.72 -8.70 -10.13
C GLY A 168 -15.00 -8.03 -10.63
N THR A 169 -15.24 -8.14 -11.93
CA THR A 169 -16.43 -7.56 -12.59
C THR A 169 -17.75 -8.19 -12.12
N ASN A 170 -17.72 -9.41 -11.62
CA ASN A 170 -18.88 -10.19 -11.18
C ASN A 170 -18.84 -10.53 -9.69
N THR A 171 -18.04 -9.82 -8.90
CA THR A 171 -17.99 -10.02 -7.45
C THR A 171 -19.37 -9.70 -6.84
N THR A 172 -19.93 -10.66 -6.12
CA THR A 172 -21.14 -10.47 -5.30
C THR A 172 -20.75 -9.75 -4.02
N ARG A 173 -21.54 -8.78 -3.61
CA ARG A 173 -21.34 -8.01 -2.36
C ARG A 173 -22.09 -8.68 -1.21
#